data_bd632ff92bc747e1c2e5e91f5636ee97
#
_entry.id   bd632ff92bc747e1c2e5e91f5636ee97
#
_cell.length_a   1.000
_cell.length_b   1.000
_cell.length_c   1.000
_cell.angle_alpha   90.00
_cell.angle_beta   90.00
_cell.angle_gamma   90.00
#
_symmetry.space_group_name_H-M   'P 1'
#
loop_
_entity.id
_entity.type
_entity.pdbx_description
1 polymer ?
#
loop_
_entity_poly.entity_id
_entity_poly.type
_entity_poly.pdbx_seq_one_letter_code
_entity_poly.pdbx_strand_id
1 'polypeptide(L)'
;YENCIVPEENVLGTPGAGFKIAQDRLGPGRIHHCMRWIGECERAFSMMCERAVSREIAPGKTLGTKQTIQNWIADSRAEINASRLMVLDAASKIDASGAASAKVEISTIKFFVAQVLQNVLDRAVQTHGALGMTDDTFLASLWRHERSARIYDGADEVHRSRVAREILKQYSK
;
A
#
# COMPACT_ATOMS: atom_id res chain seq x y z
N TYR A 1 19.05 -5.79 -23.12
CA TYR A 1 20.15 -6.76 -23.19
C TYR A 1 20.57 -6.89 -24.66
N GLU A 2 21.83 -6.63 -24.95
CA GLU A 2 22.38 -6.73 -26.31
C GLU A 2 23.51 -7.76 -26.30
N ASN A 3 23.44 -8.75 -27.19
CA ASN A 3 24.46 -9.83 -27.36
C ASN A 3 24.84 -10.55 -26.04
N CYS A 4 23.88 -10.69 -25.12
CA CYS A 4 24.09 -11.38 -23.86
C CYS A 4 23.88 -12.88 -24.05
N ILE A 5 24.97 -13.63 -24.05
CA ILE A 5 24.96 -15.10 -24.21
C ILE A 5 24.76 -15.72 -22.83
N VAL A 6 23.75 -16.58 -22.70
CA VAL A 6 23.50 -17.38 -21.50
C VAL A 6 23.34 -18.85 -21.86
N PRO A 7 23.70 -19.79 -20.95
CA PRO A 7 23.49 -21.23 -21.15
C PRO A 7 21.99 -21.55 -21.34
N GLU A 8 21.69 -22.56 -22.16
CA GLU A 8 20.29 -22.94 -22.43
C GLU A 8 19.55 -23.42 -21.18
N GLU A 9 20.25 -24.08 -20.26
CA GLU A 9 19.69 -24.52 -18.97
C GLU A 9 19.23 -23.37 -18.07
N ASN A 10 19.61 -22.13 -18.36
CA ASN A 10 19.13 -20.94 -17.63
C ASN A 10 17.77 -20.45 -18.13
N VAL A 11 17.19 -21.09 -19.15
CA VAL A 11 15.83 -20.75 -19.62
C VAL A 11 14.79 -21.22 -18.62
N LEU A 12 14.08 -20.26 -18.01
CA LEU A 12 12.99 -20.55 -17.09
C LEU A 12 11.68 -20.80 -17.87
N GLY A 13 11.18 -22.03 -17.80
CA GLY A 13 9.94 -22.44 -18.49
C GLY A 13 10.13 -22.59 -20.01
N THR A 14 9.09 -22.33 -20.78
CA THR A 14 9.11 -22.40 -22.23
C THR A 14 9.44 -21.06 -22.89
N PRO A 15 10.17 -21.04 -24.01
CA PRO A 15 10.37 -19.80 -24.77
C PRO A 15 9.04 -19.10 -25.06
N GLY A 16 9.00 -17.77 -24.85
CA GLY A 16 7.79 -16.96 -25.00
C GLY A 16 6.88 -16.90 -23.76
N ALA A 17 7.12 -17.70 -22.71
CA ALA A 17 6.29 -17.71 -21.50
C ALA A 17 6.66 -16.61 -20.46
N GLY A 18 7.66 -15.80 -20.68
CA GLY A 18 8.20 -14.84 -19.71
C GLY A 18 7.15 -13.92 -19.08
N PHE A 19 6.22 -13.38 -19.89
CA PHE A 19 5.15 -12.53 -19.36
C PHE A 19 4.20 -13.29 -18.41
N LYS A 20 3.84 -14.54 -18.73
CA LYS A 20 3.01 -15.39 -17.87
C LYS A 20 3.72 -15.67 -16.54
N ILE A 21 4.99 -16.05 -16.59
CA ILE A 21 5.82 -16.31 -15.41
C ILE A 21 5.90 -15.07 -14.52
N ALA A 22 6.10 -13.89 -15.11
CA ALA A 22 6.10 -12.63 -14.37
C ALA A 22 4.74 -12.36 -13.69
N GLN A 23 3.61 -12.61 -14.36
CA GLN A 23 2.28 -12.42 -13.77
C GLN A 23 2.00 -13.40 -12.63
N ASP A 24 2.44 -14.64 -12.75
CA ASP A 24 2.27 -15.65 -11.69
C ASP A 24 3.02 -15.23 -10.41
N ARG A 25 4.18 -14.61 -10.55
CA ARG A 25 4.97 -14.08 -9.42
C ARG A 25 4.36 -12.78 -8.84
N LEU A 26 3.84 -11.88 -9.68
CA LEU A 26 3.34 -10.58 -9.25
C LEU A 26 2.03 -10.66 -8.41
N GLY A 27 1.23 -11.71 -8.59
CA GLY A 27 0.02 -11.91 -7.80
C GLY A 27 0.29 -11.93 -6.29
N PRO A 28 1.01 -12.94 -5.78
CA PRO A 28 1.43 -13.02 -4.38
C PRO A 28 2.32 -11.85 -3.94
N GLY A 29 3.17 -11.33 -4.82
CA GLY A 29 4.01 -10.16 -4.55
C GLY A 29 3.22 -8.92 -4.10
N ARG A 30 2.02 -8.70 -4.65
CA ARG A 30 1.15 -7.58 -4.27
C ARG A 30 0.65 -7.70 -2.82
N ILE A 31 0.39 -8.89 -2.32
CA ILE A 31 0.07 -9.11 -0.89
C ILE A 31 1.24 -8.68 -0.01
N HIS A 32 2.45 -9.10 -0.37
CA HIS A 32 3.66 -8.71 0.35
C HIS A 32 3.83 -7.19 0.39
N HIS A 33 3.69 -6.50 -0.75
CA HIS A 33 3.73 -5.04 -0.79
C HIS A 33 2.69 -4.39 0.13
N CYS A 34 1.45 -4.84 0.07
CA CYS A 34 0.39 -4.29 0.91
C CYS A 34 0.68 -4.48 2.40
N MET A 35 1.21 -5.63 2.83
CA MET A 35 1.59 -5.85 4.24
C MET A 35 2.76 -4.95 4.66
N ARG A 36 3.75 -4.75 3.80
CA ARG A 36 4.84 -3.81 4.04
C ARG A 36 4.30 -2.38 4.22
N TRP A 37 3.43 -1.92 3.31
CA TRP A 37 2.81 -0.60 3.40
C TRP A 37 1.98 -0.40 4.67
N ILE A 38 1.28 -1.44 5.13
CA ILE A 38 0.58 -1.41 6.43
C ILE A 38 1.56 -1.21 7.58
N GLY A 39 2.72 -1.87 7.55
CA GLY A 39 3.79 -1.66 8.53
C GLY A 39 4.32 -0.23 8.53
N GLU A 40 4.50 0.36 7.36
CA GLU A 40 4.89 1.77 7.19
C GLU A 40 3.82 2.73 7.70
N CYS A 41 2.53 2.43 7.44
CA CYS A 41 1.41 3.17 8.01
C CYS A 41 1.44 3.14 9.55
N GLU A 42 1.64 1.96 10.16
CA GLU A 42 1.71 1.83 11.62
C GLU A 42 2.84 2.68 12.22
N ARG A 43 3.99 2.67 11.57
CA ARG A 43 5.14 3.47 12.02
C ARG A 43 4.85 4.97 11.93
N ALA A 44 4.33 5.44 10.80
CA ALA A 44 3.95 6.84 10.60
C ALA A 44 2.83 7.27 11.57
N PHE A 45 1.85 6.39 11.80
CA PHE A 45 0.77 6.58 12.75
C PHE A 45 1.28 6.75 14.19
N SER A 46 2.19 5.89 14.64
CA SER A 46 2.81 6.02 15.96
C SER A 46 3.51 7.35 16.13
N MET A 47 4.32 7.76 15.14
CA MET A 47 4.99 9.08 15.16
C MET A 47 3.99 10.24 15.18
N MET A 48 2.89 10.15 14.43
CA MET A 48 1.83 11.16 14.44
C MET A 48 1.20 11.29 15.84
N CYS A 49 0.92 10.16 16.50
CA CYS A 49 0.36 10.14 17.86
C CYS A 49 1.35 10.70 18.88
N GLU A 50 2.61 10.28 18.84
CA GLU A 50 3.67 10.79 19.72
C GLU A 50 3.85 12.30 19.56
N ARG A 51 3.86 12.78 18.30
CA ARG A 51 3.93 14.21 18.03
C ARG A 51 2.72 14.96 18.56
N ALA A 52 1.53 14.41 18.39
CA ALA A 52 0.28 15.02 18.84
C ALA A 52 0.26 15.26 20.36
N VAL A 53 0.79 14.33 21.16
CA VAL A 53 0.80 14.45 22.61
C VAL A 53 2.01 15.20 23.17
N SER A 54 3.14 15.23 22.44
CA SER A 54 4.36 15.90 22.89
C SER A 54 4.48 17.37 22.44
N ARG A 55 3.86 17.75 21.32
CA ARG A 55 3.95 19.12 20.82
C ARG A 55 3.01 20.07 21.56
N GLU A 56 3.55 20.87 22.44
CA GLU A 56 2.82 21.96 23.09
C GLU A 56 2.61 23.11 22.11
N ILE A 57 1.38 23.63 22.04
CA ILE A 57 0.95 24.73 21.15
C ILE A 57 0.51 25.96 21.95
N ALA A 58 0.23 25.78 23.24
CA ALA A 58 -0.04 26.83 24.22
C ALA A 58 0.19 26.21 25.62
N PRO A 59 0.39 27.01 26.69
CA PRO A 59 0.61 26.49 28.04
C PRO A 59 -0.42 25.41 28.41
N GLY A 60 0.05 24.20 28.67
CA GLY A 60 -0.77 23.03 29.06
C GLY A 60 -1.67 22.47 27.94
N LYS A 61 -1.51 22.90 26.67
CA LYS A 61 -2.29 22.42 25.55
C LYS A 61 -1.41 21.83 24.46
N THR A 62 -1.54 20.55 24.21
CA THR A 62 -0.81 19.86 23.15
C THR A 62 -1.55 19.93 21.81
N LEU A 63 -0.85 19.60 20.73
CA LEU A 63 -1.41 19.51 19.37
C LEU A 63 -2.59 18.50 19.31
N GLY A 64 -2.55 17.44 20.10
CA GLY A 64 -3.61 16.43 20.20
C GLY A 64 -4.96 16.95 20.72
N THR A 65 -5.00 18.18 21.27
CA THR A 65 -6.28 18.84 21.64
C THR A 65 -7.05 19.40 20.45
N LYS A 66 -6.43 19.45 19.26
CA LYS A 66 -7.08 19.96 18.05
C LYS A 66 -7.93 18.87 17.39
N GLN A 67 -9.19 19.18 17.10
CA GLN A 67 -10.14 18.23 16.51
C GLN A 67 -9.65 17.67 15.17
N THR A 68 -9.02 18.47 14.32
CA THR A 68 -8.44 18.01 13.06
C THR A 68 -7.43 16.87 13.27
N ILE A 69 -6.56 16.99 14.27
CA ILE A 69 -5.57 15.96 14.60
C ILE A 69 -6.28 14.70 15.14
N GLN A 70 -7.29 14.86 15.97
CA GLN A 70 -8.09 13.73 16.48
C GLN A 70 -8.80 12.99 15.35
N ASN A 71 -9.38 13.72 14.38
CA ASN A 71 -9.99 13.13 13.20
C ASN A 71 -8.96 12.35 12.37
N TRP A 72 -7.79 12.94 12.10
CA TRP A 72 -6.73 12.25 11.35
C TRP A 72 -6.23 10.96 12.03
N ILE A 73 -6.13 10.97 13.35
CA ILE A 73 -5.75 9.78 14.13
C ILE A 73 -6.85 8.71 14.00
N ALA A 74 -8.12 9.08 14.18
CA ALA A 74 -9.26 8.16 14.09
C ALA A 74 -9.39 7.56 12.69
N ASP A 75 -9.37 8.40 11.65
CA ASP A 75 -9.46 7.98 10.26
C ASP A 75 -8.30 7.07 9.87
N SER A 76 -7.07 7.45 10.24
CA SER A 76 -5.88 6.62 9.94
C SER A 76 -5.96 5.25 10.60
N ARG A 77 -6.43 5.16 11.85
CA ARG A 77 -6.62 3.88 12.52
C ARG A 77 -7.65 3.01 11.80
N ALA A 78 -8.79 3.59 11.42
CA ALA A 78 -9.83 2.88 10.69
C ALA A 78 -9.33 2.37 9.32
N GLU A 79 -8.66 3.23 8.55
CA GLU A 79 -8.10 2.90 7.24
C GLU A 79 -7.03 1.79 7.33
N ILE A 80 -6.14 1.84 8.33
CA ILE A 80 -5.10 0.81 8.55
C ILE A 80 -5.74 -0.53 8.91
N ASN A 81 -6.72 -0.53 9.80
CA ASN A 81 -7.42 -1.76 10.21
C ASN A 81 -8.18 -2.39 9.04
N ALA A 82 -8.91 -1.59 8.27
CA ALA A 82 -9.60 -2.05 7.06
C ALA A 82 -8.63 -2.64 6.04
N SER A 83 -7.51 -1.95 5.79
CA SER A 83 -6.44 -2.43 4.89
C SER A 83 -5.91 -3.81 5.32
N ARG A 84 -5.62 -3.98 6.59
CA ARG A 84 -5.12 -5.24 7.15
C ARG A 84 -6.11 -6.38 6.96
N LEU A 85 -7.38 -6.16 7.27
CA LEU A 85 -8.42 -7.17 7.11
C LEU A 85 -8.63 -7.57 5.64
N MET A 86 -8.60 -6.60 4.72
CA MET A 86 -8.69 -6.88 3.29
C MET A 86 -7.51 -7.70 2.78
N VAL A 87 -6.30 -7.43 3.26
CA VAL A 87 -5.10 -8.19 2.86
C VAL A 87 -5.15 -9.61 3.42
N LEU A 88 -5.60 -9.78 4.66
CA LEU A 88 -5.78 -11.11 5.27
C LEU A 88 -6.86 -11.92 4.55
N ASP A 89 -7.98 -11.31 4.15
CA ASP A 89 -9.02 -11.96 3.33
C ASP A 89 -8.45 -12.44 1.98
N ALA A 90 -7.69 -11.57 1.28
CA ALA A 90 -7.04 -11.94 0.03
C ALA A 90 -6.04 -13.10 0.21
N ALA A 91 -5.26 -13.08 1.28
CA ALA A 91 -4.30 -14.15 1.59
C ALA A 91 -5.02 -15.47 1.89
N SER A 92 -6.08 -15.44 2.71
CA SER A 92 -6.90 -16.63 3.03
C SER A 92 -7.53 -17.25 1.80
N LYS A 93 -8.01 -16.44 0.85
CA LYS A 93 -8.55 -16.95 -0.44
C LYS A 93 -7.47 -17.61 -1.30
N ILE A 94 -6.26 -17.06 -1.29
CA ILE A 94 -5.13 -17.69 -2.00
C ILE A 94 -4.79 -19.04 -1.38
N ASP A 95 -4.72 -19.11 -0.06
CA ASP A 95 -4.40 -20.35 0.65
C ASP A 95 -5.47 -21.43 0.39
N ALA A 96 -6.75 -21.04 0.36
CA ALA A 96 -7.86 -21.96 0.13
C ALA A 96 -7.98 -22.45 -1.32
N SER A 97 -7.70 -21.60 -2.32
CA SER A 97 -8.11 -21.86 -3.71
C SER A 97 -7.11 -21.36 -4.76
N GLY A 98 -5.91 -20.95 -4.34
CA GLY A 98 -4.85 -20.46 -5.21
C GLY A 98 -5.03 -19.01 -5.67
N ALA A 99 -3.96 -18.40 -6.17
CA ALA A 99 -3.93 -16.98 -6.56
C ALA A 99 -4.92 -16.62 -7.71
N ALA A 100 -5.30 -17.60 -8.52
CA ALA A 100 -6.24 -17.40 -9.61
C ALA A 100 -7.66 -17.07 -9.13
N SER A 101 -8.05 -17.56 -7.93
CA SER A 101 -9.37 -17.30 -7.32
C SER A 101 -9.48 -15.92 -6.68
N ALA A 102 -8.37 -15.33 -6.24
CA ALA A 102 -8.31 -14.07 -5.50
C ALA A 102 -7.94 -12.84 -6.36
N LYS A 103 -8.20 -12.90 -7.68
CA LYS A 103 -7.79 -11.83 -8.63
C LYS A 103 -8.43 -10.47 -8.33
N VAL A 104 -9.68 -10.47 -7.90
CA VAL A 104 -10.42 -9.25 -7.54
C VAL A 104 -9.85 -8.67 -6.27
N GLU A 105 -9.67 -9.49 -5.24
CA GLU A 105 -9.15 -9.11 -3.94
C GLU A 105 -7.72 -8.56 -4.06
N ILE A 106 -6.82 -9.28 -4.75
CA ILE A 106 -5.44 -8.84 -5.00
C ILE A 106 -5.41 -7.47 -5.71
N SER A 107 -6.28 -7.27 -6.69
CA SER A 107 -6.35 -5.97 -7.38
C SER A 107 -6.93 -4.88 -6.49
N THR A 108 -7.94 -5.21 -5.66
CA THR A 108 -8.59 -4.27 -4.76
C THR A 108 -7.63 -3.78 -3.67
N ILE A 109 -6.92 -4.67 -3.00
CA ILE A 109 -5.97 -4.28 -1.95
C ILE A 109 -4.85 -3.42 -2.50
N LYS A 110 -4.39 -3.67 -3.73
CA LYS A 110 -3.26 -2.96 -4.33
C LYS A 110 -3.52 -1.46 -4.47
N PHE A 111 -4.66 -1.04 -5.00
CA PHE A 111 -4.95 0.40 -5.11
C PHE A 111 -5.48 1.00 -3.80
N PHE A 112 -6.21 0.22 -2.99
CA PHE A 112 -6.78 0.72 -1.74
C PHE A 112 -5.70 0.98 -0.71
N VAL A 113 -4.84 -0.02 -0.42
CA VAL A 113 -3.78 0.10 0.59
C VAL A 113 -2.74 1.15 0.18
N ALA A 114 -2.40 1.25 -1.11
CA ALA A 114 -1.51 2.29 -1.60
C ALA A 114 -2.07 3.71 -1.39
N GLN A 115 -3.38 3.89 -1.51
CA GLN A 115 -4.03 5.17 -1.21
C GLN A 115 -4.03 5.46 0.30
N VAL A 116 -4.34 4.46 1.13
CA VAL A 116 -4.29 4.58 2.59
C VAL A 116 -2.89 4.97 3.06
N LEU A 117 -1.85 4.32 2.51
CA LEU A 117 -0.45 4.66 2.80
C LEU A 117 -0.17 6.15 2.56
N GLN A 118 -0.56 6.68 1.41
CA GLN A 118 -0.37 8.10 1.10
C GLN A 118 -1.13 9.00 2.06
N ASN A 119 -2.37 8.67 2.40
CA ASN A 119 -3.18 9.45 3.33
C ASN A 119 -2.55 9.51 4.73
N VAL A 120 -2.11 8.36 5.25
CA VAL A 120 -1.50 8.26 6.59
C VAL A 120 -0.16 9.01 6.63
N LEU A 121 0.68 8.83 5.62
CA LEU A 121 1.96 9.53 5.51
C LEU A 121 1.78 11.05 5.41
N ASP A 122 0.82 11.51 4.60
CA ASP A 122 0.52 12.94 4.44
C ASP A 122 0.07 13.56 5.76
N ARG A 123 -0.85 12.91 6.47
CA ARG A 123 -1.31 13.36 7.80
C ARG A 123 -0.17 13.38 8.82
N ALA A 124 0.73 12.39 8.79
CA ALA A 124 1.88 12.34 9.68
C ALA A 124 2.88 13.46 9.38
N VAL A 125 3.22 13.71 8.12
CA VAL A 125 4.05 14.85 7.69
C VAL A 125 3.42 16.17 8.16
N GLN A 126 2.14 16.37 7.88
CA GLN A 126 1.42 17.59 8.26
C GLN A 126 1.38 17.81 9.77
N THR A 127 1.21 16.74 10.57
CA THR A 127 1.24 16.81 12.04
C THR A 127 2.60 17.22 12.58
N HIS A 128 3.67 16.87 11.89
CA HIS A 128 5.05 17.28 12.26
C HIS A 128 5.36 18.73 11.82
N GLY A 129 4.60 19.29 10.87
CA GLY A 129 4.87 20.60 10.30
C GLY A 129 6.20 20.62 9.56
N ALA A 130 6.99 21.71 9.69
CA ALA A 130 8.27 21.84 9.01
C ALA A 130 9.23 20.67 9.31
N LEU A 131 9.25 20.16 10.53
CA LEU A 131 10.06 19.00 10.92
C LEU A 131 9.73 17.75 10.07
N GLY A 132 8.46 17.57 9.70
CA GLY A 132 8.03 16.45 8.84
C GLY A 132 8.58 16.53 7.41
N MET A 133 9.11 17.68 7.00
CA MET A 133 9.72 17.90 5.67
C MET A 133 11.24 17.82 5.67
N THR A 134 11.86 17.67 6.84
CA THR A 134 13.32 17.54 6.98
C THR A 134 13.77 16.08 7.00
N ASP A 135 15.07 15.84 6.87
CA ASP A 135 15.67 14.52 6.99
C ASP A 135 15.90 14.10 8.46
N ASP A 136 15.54 14.94 9.45
CA ASP A 136 15.56 14.59 10.88
C ASP A 136 14.49 13.53 11.21
N THR A 137 13.50 13.37 10.33
CA THR A 137 12.53 12.26 10.36
C THR A 137 12.51 11.55 9.01
N PHE A 138 12.15 10.27 9.01
CA PHE A 138 12.02 9.53 7.74
C PHE A 138 10.72 9.86 6.97
N LEU A 139 9.83 10.69 7.51
CA LEU A 139 8.47 10.90 6.98
C LEU A 139 8.47 11.49 5.56
N ALA A 140 9.25 12.55 5.31
CA ALA A 140 9.33 13.17 3.98
C ALA A 140 9.91 12.21 2.93
N SER A 141 10.97 11.48 3.30
CA SER A 141 11.59 10.48 2.44
C SER A 141 10.62 9.35 2.11
N LEU A 142 9.91 8.82 3.11
CA LEU A 142 8.94 7.75 2.94
C LEU A 142 7.72 8.22 2.13
N TRP A 143 7.20 9.41 2.39
CA TRP A 143 6.09 10.01 1.64
C TRP A 143 6.42 10.11 0.15
N ARG A 144 7.61 10.60 -0.18
CA ARG A 144 8.09 10.72 -1.57
C ARG A 144 8.32 9.35 -2.22
N HIS A 145 9.00 8.44 -1.52
CA HIS A 145 9.32 7.12 -2.03
C HIS A 145 8.05 6.31 -2.30
N GLU A 146 7.17 6.23 -1.33
CA GLU A 146 5.95 5.42 -1.41
C GLU A 146 4.82 6.07 -2.25
N ARG A 147 5.01 7.29 -2.75
CA ARG A 147 4.13 7.83 -3.80
C ARG A 147 4.14 6.92 -5.04
N SER A 148 5.23 6.23 -5.28
CA SER A 148 5.40 5.25 -6.36
C SER A 148 4.55 3.98 -6.18
N ALA A 149 4.09 3.67 -4.97
CA ALA A 149 3.21 2.54 -4.67
C ALA A 149 1.93 2.51 -5.53
N ARG A 150 1.46 3.68 -5.94
CA ARG A 150 0.29 3.84 -6.81
C ARG A 150 0.59 3.64 -8.30
N ILE A 151 1.84 3.40 -8.66
CA ILE A 151 2.34 3.33 -10.05
C ILE A 151 2.91 1.95 -10.37
N TYR A 152 3.88 1.48 -9.60
CA TYR A 152 4.55 0.21 -9.87
C TYR A 152 3.64 -1.01 -9.61
N ASP A 153 4.01 -2.17 -10.15
CA ASP A 153 3.25 -3.44 -10.11
C ASP A 153 1.80 -3.29 -10.65
N GLY A 154 1.59 -2.31 -11.49
CA GLY A 154 0.31 -1.91 -12.04
C GLY A 154 -0.24 -0.65 -11.37
N ALA A 155 -0.51 0.36 -12.18
CA ALA A 155 -1.10 1.61 -11.70
C ALA A 155 -2.50 1.37 -11.10
N ASP A 156 -2.93 2.28 -10.21
CA ASP A 156 -4.25 2.22 -9.56
C ASP A 156 -5.37 2.02 -10.59
N GLU A 157 -5.29 2.70 -11.73
CA GLU A 157 -6.29 2.67 -12.81
C GLU A 157 -6.40 1.28 -13.45
N VAL A 158 -5.26 0.60 -13.63
CA VAL A 158 -5.22 -0.78 -14.16
C VAL A 158 -5.94 -1.73 -13.22
N HIS A 159 -5.69 -1.62 -11.93
CA HIS A 159 -6.32 -2.46 -10.91
C HIS A 159 -7.81 -2.16 -10.77
N ARG A 160 -8.21 -0.89 -10.75
CA ARG A 160 -9.62 -0.47 -10.71
C ARG A 160 -10.39 -0.98 -11.91
N SER A 161 -9.83 -0.83 -13.12
CA SER A 161 -10.41 -1.34 -14.36
C SER A 161 -10.56 -2.87 -14.33
N ARG A 162 -9.58 -3.59 -13.77
CA ARG A 162 -9.66 -5.04 -13.63
C ARG A 162 -10.78 -5.46 -12.69
N VAL A 163 -10.86 -4.86 -11.50
CA VAL A 163 -11.93 -5.13 -10.53
C VAL A 163 -13.30 -4.89 -11.15
N ALA A 164 -13.50 -3.73 -11.79
CA ALA A 164 -14.77 -3.40 -12.43
C ALA A 164 -15.15 -4.42 -13.50
N ARG A 165 -14.21 -4.81 -14.38
CA ARG A 165 -14.46 -5.81 -15.43
C ARG A 165 -14.84 -7.17 -14.87
N GLU A 166 -14.16 -7.64 -13.84
CA GLU A 166 -14.48 -8.95 -13.24
C GLU A 166 -15.87 -8.95 -12.57
N ILE A 167 -16.25 -7.85 -11.92
CA ILE A 167 -17.59 -7.68 -11.35
C ILE A 167 -18.65 -7.63 -12.46
N LEU A 168 -18.44 -6.82 -13.49
CA LEU A 168 -19.41 -6.64 -14.56
C LEU A 168 -19.69 -7.92 -15.36
N LYS A 169 -18.74 -8.85 -15.45
CA LYS A 169 -18.96 -10.17 -16.07
C LYS A 169 -20.11 -10.96 -15.44
N GLN A 170 -20.36 -10.76 -14.14
CA GLN A 170 -21.43 -11.45 -13.43
C GLN A 170 -22.83 -10.94 -13.82
N TYR A 171 -22.90 -9.75 -14.42
CA TYR A 171 -24.14 -9.11 -14.87
C TYR A 171 -24.30 -9.12 -16.39
N SER A 172 -23.28 -9.55 -17.13
CA SER A 172 -23.36 -9.71 -18.57
C SER A 172 -24.07 -11.04 -18.89
N LYS A 173 -25.21 -10.94 -19.61
CA LYS A 173 -25.96 -12.12 -20.12
C LYS A 173 -25.24 -12.70 -21.31
#